data_e361b2c1597fd1a92ecba3799b24ed32
#
_entry.id   e361b2c1597fd1a92ecba3799b24ed32
#
_cell.length_a   1.000
_cell.length_b   1.000
_cell.length_c   1.000
_cell.angle_alpha   90.00
_cell.angle_beta   90.00
_cell.angle_gamma   90.00
#
_symmetry.space_group_name_H-M   'P 1'
#
loop_
_entity.id
_entity.type
_entity.pdbx_description
1 polymer ?
#
loop_
_entity_poly.entity_id
_entity_poly.type
_entity_poly.pdbx_seq_one_letter_code
_entity_poly.pdbx_strand_id
1 'polypeptide(L)'
;AYTGKELPWGTLTGIRPTKIAMQFLEENAPGTQNPMTEADILSYMQETYYCSEEKALLAIDIAKREKRILADIHYEKGYSLYIGIPFCPTTCLYCSFTSFPIFSWKDRVGEYLTALEKEIDFVREACQDKILDSVYIGGGTPTTLEPEELRRLLSKVRASFDFSQVKEFTVEAGRADSITRDKLRALKEFGVTRISVNPQTMNQETLNIIGRRHTVGQVEEAFRLAREEGFTNINMDLILGLPGETKEHVERTMEAVTRLCPDSLTVHSLAIKRASRLSLWIEENGIETLHNTDETMEIAAEGAARMNMKPYYLYRQKGTLQNLENTG
;
A
#
# COMPACT_ATOMS: atom_id res chain seq x y z
N ALA A 1 21.86 -5.14 -24.14
CA ALA A 1 22.44 -5.77 -25.33
C ALA A 1 23.08 -7.15 -25.05
N TYR A 2 23.82 -7.33 -23.94
CA TYR A 2 24.51 -8.61 -23.66
C TYR A 2 23.59 -9.77 -23.27
N THR A 3 22.43 -9.52 -22.69
CA THR A 3 21.53 -10.55 -22.19
C THR A 3 20.30 -10.77 -23.08
N GLY A 4 20.09 -9.93 -24.09
CA GLY A 4 18.86 -9.92 -24.90
C GLY A 4 17.59 -9.60 -24.12
N LYS A 5 17.69 -9.23 -22.84
CA LYS A 5 16.55 -8.82 -22.01
C LYS A 5 16.32 -7.32 -22.14
N GLU A 6 15.11 -6.96 -22.49
CA GLU A 6 14.63 -5.59 -22.36
C GLU A 6 14.26 -5.36 -20.90
N LEU A 7 14.73 -4.22 -20.34
CA LEU A 7 14.36 -3.78 -19.00
C LEU A 7 13.34 -2.66 -19.16
N PRO A 8 12.08 -2.83 -18.72
CA PRO A 8 11.03 -1.83 -18.93
C PRO A 8 11.40 -0.43 -18.42
N TRP A 9 12.12 -0.37 -17.31
CA TRP A 9 12.65 0.87 -16.72
C TRP A 9 14.09 1.23 -17.15
N GLY A 10 14.64 0.52 -18.13
CA GLY A 10 15.99 0.75 -18.63
C GLY A 10 17.06 0.77 -17.55
N THR A 11 17.86 1.85 -17.52
CA THR A 11 18.95 2.05 -16.55
C THR A 11 18.49 2.74 -15.25
N LEU A 12 17.22 3.08 -15.10
CA LEU A 12 16.71 3.68 -13.87
C LEU A 12 16.89 2.73 -12.69
N THR A 13 17.60 3.20 -11.66
CA THR A 13 17.84 2.44 -10.41
C THR A 13 17.08 3.00 -9.22
N GLY A 14 16.46 4.17 -9.37
CA GLY A 14 15.69 4.83 -8.31
C GLY A 14 14.41 4.09 -7.93
N ILE A 15 14.02 4.25 -6.66
CA ILE A 15 12.77 3.67 -6.15
C ILE A 15 11.51 4.43 -6.60
N ARG A 16 11.65 5.66 -7.07
CA ARG A 16 10.55 6.53 -7.54
C ARG A 16 10.84 7.07 -8.93
N PRO A 17 10.59 6.32 -10.00
CA PRO A 17 10.82 6.78 -11.37
C PRO A 17 9.93 7.98 -11.74
N THR A 18 8.75 8.11 -11.13
CA THR A 18 7.85 9.27 -11.30
C THR A 18 8.49 10.60 -10.90
N LYS A 19 9.52 10.58 -10.02
CA LYS A 19 10.21 11.80 -9.57
C LYS A 19 10.86 12.57 -10.71
N ILE A 20 11.35 11.88 -11.75
CA ILE A 20 11.96 12.52 -12.91
C ILE A 20 10.91 13.33 -13.66
N ALA A 21 9.77 12.72 -13.98
CA ALA A 21 8.68 13.42 -14.63
C ALA A 21 8.12 14.55 -13.74
N MET A 22 7.99 14.32 -12.43
CA MET A 22 7.54 15.34 -11.48
C MET A 22 8.44 16.56 -11.48
N GLN A 23 9.75 16.37 -11.46
CA GLN A 23 10.72 17.47 -11.48
C GLN A 23 10.50 18.39 -12.69
N PHE A 24 10.41 17.83 -13.90
CA PHE A 24 10.15 18.64 -15.11
C PHE A 24 8.78 19.31 -15.08
N LEU A 25 7.76 18.64 -14.55
CA LEU A 25 6.44 19.24 -14.40
C LEU A 25 6.40 20.39 -13.36
N GLU A 26 7.26 20.35 -12.35
CA GLU A 26 7.42 21.42 -11.34
C GLU A 26 8.24 22.57 -11.89
N GLU A 27 9.33 22.29 -12.64
CA GLU A 27 10.14 23.30 -13.32
C GLU A 27 9.36 24.07 -14.40
N ASN A 28 8.27 23.50 -14.93
CA ASN A 28 7.33 24.15 -15.86
C ASN A 28 6.33 25.10 -15.12
N ALA A 29 6.82 25.89 -14.16
CA ALA A 29 6.01 26.90 -13.50
C ALA A 29 5.58 28.03 -14.46
N PRO A 30 4.50 28.77 -14.17
CA PRO A 30 4.10 29.92 -14.99
C PRO A 30 5.25 30.94 -15.14
N GLY A 31 5.66 31.20 -16.39
CA GLY A 31 6.75 32.11 -16.70
C GLY A 31 8.10 31.43 -17.01
N THR A 32 8.20 30.12 -16.93
CA THR A 32 9.38 29.36 -17.36
C THR A 32 9.63 29.58 -18.85
N GLN A 33 10.85 29.96 -19.20
CA GLN A 33 11.28 30.03 -20.59
C GLN A 33 11.52 28.61 -21.11
N ASN A 34 10.85 28.22 -22.20
CA ASN A 34 10.90 26.91 -22.83
C ASN A 34 10.52 25.74 -21.88
N PRO A 35 9.26 25.66 -21.41
CA PRO A 35 8.82 24.55 -20.61
C PRO A 35 8.89 23.24 -21.41
N MET A 36 9.38 22.18 -20.80
CA MET A 36 9.40 20.84 -21.41
C MET A 36 7.96 20.33 -21.60
N THR A 37 7.66 19.91 -22.83
CA THR A 37 6.38 19.23 -23.12
C THR A 37 6.40 17.79 -22.62
N GLU A 38 5.25 17.14 -22.58
CA GLU A 38 5.18 15.69 -22.25
C GLU A 38 6.01 14.86 -23.24
N ALA A 39 6.04 15.24 -24.52
CA ALA A 39 6.86 14.59 -25.53
C ALA A 39 8.37 14.76 -25.25
N ASP A 40 8.79 15.93 -24.77
CA ASP A 40 10.19 16.18 -24.40
C ASP A 40 10.56 15.33 -23.18
N ILE A 41 9.69 15.23 -22.16
CA ILE A 41 9.93 14.39 -20.98
C ILE A 41 10.02 12.92 -21.38
N LEU A 42 9.11 12.47 -22.27
CA LEU A 42 9.13 11.11 -22.81
C LEU A 42 10.46 10.82 -23.53
N SER A 43 10.86 11.68 -24.47
CA SER A 43 12.14 11.54 -25.19
C SER A 43 13.32 11.51 -24.23
N TYR A 44 13.33 12.40 -23.24
CA TYR A 44 14.39 12.43 -22.23
C TYR A 44 14.48 11.12 -21.43
N MET A 45 13.35 10.54 -21.01
CA MET A 45 13.33 9.28 -20.28
C MET A 45 13.80 8.10 -21.15
N GLN A 46 13.44 8.10 -22.42
CA GLN A 46 13.85 7.06 -23.37
C GLN A 46 15.34 7.18 -23.74
N GLU A 47 15.83 8.37 -24.06
CA GLU A 47 17.21 8.58 -24.52
C GLU A 47 18.22 8.50 -23.37
N THR A 48 17.88 9.05 -22.19
CA THR A 48 18.80 9.11 -21.05
C THR A 48 18.81 7.82 -20.25
N TYR A 49 17.62 7.24 -20.03
CA TYR A 49 17.47 6.07 -19.15
C TYR A 49 17.08 4.80 -19.87
N TYR A 50 16.84 4.86 -21.18
CA TYR A 50 16.39 3.72 -21.98
C TYR A 50 15.11 3.08 -21.45
N CYS A 51 14.21 3.87 -20.86
CA CYS A 51 12.89 3.41 -20.44
C CYS A 51 12.05 3.04 -21.66
N SER A 52 11.19 2.03 -21.52
CA SER A 52 10.18 1.78 -22.54
C SER A 52 9.20 2.97 -22.62
N GLU A 53 8.61 3.17 -23.79
CA GLU A 53 7.61 4.21 -23.99
C GLU A 53 6.44 4.07 -23.00
N GLU A 54 5.94 2.85 -22.83
CA GLU A 54 4.86 2.53 -21.89
C GLU A 54 5.15 2.98 -20.46
N LYS A 55 6.35 2.63 -19.94
CA LYS A 55 6.71 2.98 -18.56
C LYS A 55 7.04 4.46 -18.38
N ALA A 56 7.57 5.12 -19.41
CA ALA A 56 7.78 6.56 -19.38
C ALA A 56 6.45 7.31 -19.37
N LEU A 57 5.49 6.92 -20.22
CA LEU A 57 4.14 7.48 -20.23
C LEU A 57 3.41 7.24 -18.91
N LEU A 58 3.51 6.03 -18.33
CA LEU A 58 2.96 5.72 -17.02
C LEU A 58 3.52 6.65 -15.93
N ALA A 59 4.84 6.87 -15.93
CA ALA A 59 5.49 7.76 -14.97
C ALA A 59 5.00 9.21 -15.10
N ILE A 60 4.86 9.71 -16.33
CA ILE A 60 4.35 11.06 -16.61
C ILE A 60 2.90 11.21 -16.13
N ASP A 61 2.07 10.24 -16.45
CA ASP A 61 0.65 10.23 -16.08
C ASP A 61 0.45 10.23 -14.56
N ILE A 62 1.22 9.41 -13.85
CA ILE A 62 1.21 9.35 -12.38
C ILE A 62 1.71 10.67 -11.81
N ALA A 63 2.84 11.21 -12.28
CA ALA A 63 3.37 12.48 -11.80
C ALA A 63 2.37 13.63 -11.95
N LYS A 64 1.61 13.68 -13.05
CA LYS A 64 0.53 14.67 -13.25
C LYS A 64 -0.61 14.52 -12.25
N ARG A 65 -0.96 13.29 -11.86
CA ARG A 65 -1.99 13.02 -10.84
C ARG A 65 -1.46 13.34 -9.45
N GLU A 66 -0.25 12.88 -9.11
CA GLU A 66 0.42 13.22 -7.85
C GLU A 66 0.48 14.74 -7.66
N LYS A 67 0.92 15.49 -8.68
CA LYS A 67 0.98 16.96 -8.62
C LYS A 67 -0.37 17.59 -8.27
N ARG A 68 -1.48 17.08 -8.82
CA ARG A 68 -2.83 17.57 -8.51
C ARG A 68 -3.27 17.22 -7.09
N ILE A 69 -3.02 15.99 -6.64
CA ILE A 69 -3.36 15.53 -5.29
C ILE A 69 -2.55 16.31 -4.25
N LEU A 70 -1.26 16.50 -4.50
CA LEU A 70 -0.35 17.20 -3.59
C LEU A 70 -0.56 18.72 -3.55
N ALA A 71 -1.29 19.30 -4.50
CA ALA A 71 -1.60 20.73 -4.49
C ALA A 71 -2.45 21.17 -3.27
N ASP A 72 -3.18 20.25 -2.66
CA ASP A 72 -4.05 20.49 -1.51
C ASP A 72 -3.38 20.26 -0.16
N ILE A 73 -2.10 19.88 -0.12
CA ILE A 73 -1.35 19.69 1.13
C ILE A 73 -0.44 20.88 1.43
N HIS A 74 -0.12 21.05 2.70
CA HIS A 74 0.69 22.18 3.20
C HIS A 74 2.19 21.86 3.16
N TYR A 75 2.82 21.88 1.98
CA TYR A 75 4.17 21.40 1.73
C TYR A 75 5.25 21.93 2.70
N GLU A 76 5.17 23.21 3.10
CA GLU A 76 6.18 23.85 3.96
C GLU A 76 5.86 23.69 5.45
N LYS A 77 4.58 23.73 5.80
CA LYS A 77 4.11 23.76 7.21
C LYS A 77 3.32 22.52 7.59
N GLY A 78 3.04 21.65 6.65
CA GLY A 78 2.28 20.43 6.86
C GLY A 78 3.15 19.26 7.32
N TYR A 79 2.50 18.27 7.90
CA TYR A 79 3.09 16.95 8.17
C TYR A 79 2.02 15.86 8.11
N SER A 80 2.48 14.64 7.91
CA SER A 80 1.67 13.42 8.00
C SER A 80 2.09 12.64 9.23
N LEU A 81 1.12 12.15 9.99
CA LEU A 81 1.35 11.33 11.18
C LEU A 81 1.21 9.85 10.84
N TYR A 82 2.27 9.08 11.05
CA TYR A 82 2.25 7.62 10.97
C TYR A 82 2.32 7.02 12.37
N ILE A 83 1.38 6.11 12.67
CA ILE A 83 1.33 5.38 13.93
C ILE A 83 1.44 3.88 13.61
N GLY A 84 2.49 3.22 14.13
CA GLY A 84 2.74 1.81 13.88
C GLY A 84 2.17 0.93 14.98
N ILE A 85 1.37 -0.09 14.63
CA ILE A 85 0.93 -1.15 15.54
C ILE A 85 1.70 -2.42 15.18
N PRO A 86 2.60 -2.92 16.05
CA PRO A 86 3.53 -3.99 15.69
C PRO A 86 2.92 -5.39 15.81
N PHE A 87 1.61 -5.51 16.01
CA PHE A 87 0.95 -6.78 16.24
C PHE A 87 0.25 -7.30 14.99
N CYS A 88 0.33 -8.63 14.77
CA CYS A 88 -0.38 -9.35 13.72
C CYS A 88 -1.05 -10.60 14.29
N PRO A 89 -2.12 -11.14 13.67
CA PRO A 89 -2.65 -12.45 14.06
C PRO A 89 -1.59 -13.56 13.89
N THR A 90 -0.85 -13.55 12.78
CA THR A 90 0.29 -14.42 12.46
C THR A 90 1.29 -13.66 11.59
N THR A 91 2.56 -14.11 11.57
CA THR A 91 3.56 -13.55 10.64
C THR A 91 3.44 -14.25 9.28
N CYS A 92 3.22 -13.48 8.21
CA CYS A 92 3.17 -14.00 6.85
C CYS A 92 4.57 -14.43 6.35
N LEU A 93 4.60 -15.37 5.40
CA LEU A 93 5.83 -15.94 4.84
C LEU A 93 6.76 -14.87 4.24
N TYR A 94 6.19 -13.93 3.49
CA TYR A 94 6.90 -12.87 2.76
C TYR A 94 7.20 -11.62 3.61
N CYS A 95 6.62 -11.53 4.82
CA CYS A 95 6.69 -10.32 5.62
C CYS A 95 8.09 -10.07 6.18
N SER A 96 8.60 -8.86 5.96
CA SER A 96 9.86 -8.37 6.50
C SER A 96 9.69 -7.23 7.50
N PHE A 97 8.45 -6.84 7.78
CA PHE A 97 8.16 -5.81 8.77
C PHE A 97 8.28 -6.36 10.18
N THR A 98 8.54 -5.46 11.13
CA THR A 98 8.48 -5.79 12.56
C THR A 98 7.03 -6.13 12.91
N SER A 99 6.76 -7.43 13.08
CA SER A 99 5.43 -7.91 13.43
C SER A 99 5.51 -9.04 14.46
N PHE A 100 4.75 -8.91 15.52
CA PHE A 100 4.69 -9.87 16.61
C PHE A 100 3.31 -10.55 16.66
N PRO A 101 3.23 -11.88 16.76
CA PRO A 101 1.96 -12.56 16.95
C PRO A 101 1.25 -12.06 18.21
N ILE A 102 0.04 -11.51 18.05
CA ILE A 102 -0.70 -10.87 19.15
C ILE A 102 -0.94 -11.80 20.34
N PHE A 103 -1.11 -13.12 20.10
CA PHE A 103 -1.36 -14.08 21.16
C PHE A 103 -0.23 -14.14 22.20
N SER A 104 1.03 -13.86 21.80
CA SER A 104 2.18 -13.83 22.69
C SER A 104 2.33 -12.51 23.44
N TRP A 105 1.60 -11.47 23.04
CA TRP A 105 1.73 -10.10 23.56
C TRP A 105 0.44 -9.53 24.13
N LYS A 106 -0.65 -10.30 24.13
CA LYS A 106 -1.97 -9.86 24.51
C LYS A 106 -1.99 -9.16 25.88
N ASP A 107 -1.31 -9.71 26.85
CA ASP A 107 -1.26 -9.16 28.21
C ASP A 107 -0.42 -7.87 28.31
N ARG A 108 0.35 -7.54 27.27
CA ARG A 108 1.25 -6.38 27.23
C ARG A 108 0.80 -5.28 26.26
N VAL A 109 -0.32 -5.45 25.58
CA VAL A 109 -0.88 -4.44 24.68
C VAL A 109 -1.15 -3.13 25.42
N GLY A 110 -1.66 -3.20 26.65
CA GLY A 110 -1.89 -2.02 27.48
C GLY A 110 -0.61 -1.23 27.81
N GLU A 111 0.52 -1.92 28.05
CA GLU A 111 1.84 -1.29 28.25
C GLU A 111 2.30 -0.59 26.97
N TYR A 112 2.13 -1.27 25.81
CA TYR A 112 2.46 -0.70 24.52
C TYR A 112 1.68 0.58 24.23
N LEU A 113 0.35 0.54 24.42
CA LEU A 113 -0.49 1.71 24.21
C LEU A 113 -0.11 2.86 25.15
N THR A 114 0.25 2.57 26.39
CA THR A 114 0.73 3.61 27.34
C THR A 114 2.04 4.25 26.88
N ALA A 115 2.96 3.47 26.30
CA ALA A 115 4.19 4.01 25.72
C ALA A 115 3.89 4.85 24.47
N LEU A 116 3.03 4.35 23.59
CA LEU A 116 2.61 5.04 22.36
C LEU A 116 1.90 6.38 22.68
N GLU A 117 1.08 6.44 23.73
CA GLU A 117 0.44 7.69 24.16
C GLU A 117 1.47 8.76 24.55
N LYS A 118 2.60 8.37 25.16
CA LYS A 118 3.70 9.31 25.45
C LYS A 118 4.39 9.81 24.18
N GLU A 119 4.58 8.94 23.21
CA GLU A 119 5.13 9.34 21.90
C GLU A 119 4.18 10.29 21.16
N ILE A 120 2.86 10.05 21.24
CA ILE A 120 1.84 10.95 20.69
C ILE A 120 1.91 12.32 21.35
N ASP A 121 2.06 12.40 22.68
CA ASP A 121 2.22 13.67 23.41
C ASP A 121 3.49 14.41 22.97
N PHE A 122 4.61 13.70 22.82
CA PHE A 122 5.86 14.27 22.33
C PHE A 122 5.70 14.84 20.90
N VAL A 123 5.07 14.10 19.99
CA VAL A 123 4.84 14.56 18.61
C VAL A 123 3.91 15.77 18.59
N ARG A 124 2.86 15.78 19.43
CA ARG A 124 1.97 16.95 19.58
C ARG A 124 2.75 18.21 19.93
N GLU A 125 3.66 18.12 20.92
CA GLU A 125 4.49 19.23 21.35
C GLU A 125 5.50 19.65 20.28
N ALA A 126 6.15 18.68 19.62
CA ALA A 126 7.14 18.94 18.58
C ALA A 126 6.54 19.52 17.28
N CYS A 127 5.25 19.32 17.04
CA CYS A 127 4.56 19.74 15.82
C CYS A 127 3.46 20.80 16.09
N GLN A 128 3.48 21.47 17.23
CA GLN A 128 2.42 22.43 17.62
C GLN A 128 2.22 23.58 16.61
N ASP A 129 3.28 23.97 15.88
CA ASP A 129 3.23 25.06 14.88
C ASP A 129 3.02 24.54 13.45
N LYS A 130 2.71 23.25 13.30
CA LYS A 130 2.54 22.59 12.00
C LYS A 130 1.09 22.18 11.76
N ILE A 131 0.73 22.00 10.49
CA ILE A 131 -0.60 21.59 10.06
C ILE A 131 -0.59 20.08 9.81
N LEU A 132 -1.50 19.35 10.45
CA LEU A 132 -1.67 17.93 10.21
C LEU A 132 -2.48 17.70 8.92
N ASP A 133 -1.84 17.15 7.89
CA ASP A 133 -2.48 16.87 6.59
C ASP A 133 -3.10 15.48 6.49
N SER A 134 -2.45 14.48 7.08
CA SER A 134 -2.96 13.11 7.07
C SER A 134 -2.55 12.31 8.30
N VAL A 135 -3.37 11.30 8.64
CA VAL A 135 -3.07 10.33 9.68
C VAL A 135 -3.17 8.93 9.10
N TYR A 136 -2.15 8.12 9.35
CA TYR A 136 -2.09 6.73 8.91
C TYR A 136 -1.72 5.83 10.09
N ILE A 137 -2.61 4.90 10.44
CA ILE A 137 -2.36 3.87 11.45
C ILE A 137 -2.17 2.54 10.73
N GLY A 138 -0.96 2.01 10.79
CA GLY A 138 -0.55 0.81 10.06
C GLY A 138 0.47 -0.02 10.82
N GLY A 139 1.40 -0.65 10.09
CA GLY A 139 2.49 -1.44 10.64
C GLY A 139 2.29 -2.94 10.49
N GLY A 140 1.90 -3.63 11.56
CA GLY A 140 1.47 -5.02 11.52
C GLY A 140 0.01 -5.11 11.05
N THR A 141 -0.92 -5.14 12.01
CA THR A 141 -2.35 -5.14 11.74
C THR A 141 -3.07 -4.38 12.86
N PRO A 142 -3.40 -3.11 12.70
CA PRO A 142 -4.05 -2.30 13.75
C PRO A 142 -5.33 -2.93 14.32
N THR A 143 -6.09 -3.65 13.50
CA THR A 143 -7.30 -4.36 13.93
C THR A 143 -7.04 -5.63 14.74
N THR A 144 -5.79 -5.94 15.09
CA THR A 144 -5.49 -6.92 16.16
C THR A 144 -5.84 -6.38 17.54
N LEU A 145 -5.85 -5.06 17.70
CA LEU A 145 -6.33 -4.41 18.91
C LEU A 145 -7.82 -4.71 19.13
N GLU A 146 -8.21 -4.91 20.38
CA GLU A 146 -9.62 -5.08 20.72
C GLU A 146 -10.41 -3.75 20.56
N PRO A 147 -11.74 -3.78 20.46
CA PRO A 147 -12.53 -2.55 20.22
C PRO A 147 -12.24 -1.43 21.21
N GLU A 148 -12.07 -1.73 22.49
CA GLU A 148 -11.78 -0.73 23.52
C GLU A 148 -10.35 -0.19 23.43
N GLU A 149 -9.38 -1.02 23.01
CA GLU A 149 -8.02 -0.62 22.76
C GLU A 149 -7.92 0.31 21.53
N LEU A 150 -8.70 0.02 20.48
CA LEU A 150 -8.85 0.91 19.33
C LEU A 150 -9.47 2.25 19.74
N ARG A 151 -10.56 2.24 20.53
CA ARG A 151 -11.17 3.48 21.04
C ARG A 151 -10.20 4.29 21.89
N ARG A 152 -9.43 3.64 22.75
CA ARG A 152 -8.39 4.29 23.55
C ARG A 152 -7.37 5.01 22.68
N LEU A 153 -6.80 4.32 21.69
CA LEU A 153 -5.82 4.89 20.76
C LEU A 153 -6.42 6.03 19.93
N LEU A 154 -7.56 5.81 19.31
CA LEU A 154 -8.20 6.78 18.44
C LEU A 154 -8.66 8.03 19.20
N SER A 155 -9.18 7.87 20.43
CA SER A 155 -9.51 8.97 21.32
C SER A 155 -8.28 9.82 21.66
N LYS A 156 -7.15 9.17 21.99
CA LYS A 156 -5.88 9.87 22.25
C LYS A 156 -5.42 10.66 21.03
N VAL A 157 -5.45 10.06 19.84
CA VAL A 157 -5.05 10.74 18.60
C VAL A 157 -5.96 11.93 18.31
N ARG A 158 -7.28 11.76 18.41
CA ARG A 158 -8.25 12.85 18.18
C ARG A 158 -8.14 13.99 19.20
N ALA A 159 -7.82 13.69 20.46
CA ALA A 159 -7.64 14.68 21.50
C ALA A 159 -6.28 15.41 21.40
N SER A 160 -5.29 14.80 20.75
CA SER A 160 -3.92 15.34 20.69
C SER A 160 -3.67 16.26 19.51
N PHE A 161 -4.42 16.13 18.41
CA PHE A 161 -4.15 16.83 17.13
C PHE A 161 -5.40 17.54 16.60
N ASP A 162 -5.18 18.64 15.88
CA ASP A 162 -6.23 19.34 15.14
C ASP A 162 -6.51 18.63 13.81
N PHE A 163 -7.72 18.10 13.64
CA PHE A 163 -8.15 17.40 12.43
C PHE A 163 -8.85 18.31 11.41
N SER A 164 -8.95 19.62 11.65
CA SER A 164 -9.67 20.55 10.78
C SER A 164 -9.14 20.58 9.35
N GLN A 165 -7.84 20.29 9.15
CA GLN A 165 -7.18 20.26 7.84
C GLN A 165 -6.82 18.86 7.37
N VAL A 166 -7.10 17.82 8.16
CA VAL A 166 -6.79 16.44 7.79
C VAL A 166 -7.59 16.00 6.57
N LYS A 167 -6.88 15.66 5.49
CA LYS A 167 -7.46 15.23 4.21
C LYS A 167 -7.82 13.74 4.22
N GLU A 168 -7.03 12.92 4.90
CA GLU A 168 -7.24 11.49 5.00
C GLU A 168 -6.85 10.95 6.38
N PHE A 169 -7.73 10.15 6.96
CA PHE A 169 -7.46 9.37 8.16
C PHE A 169 -7.64 7.89 7.84
N THR A 170 -6.50 7.21 7.64
CA THR A 170 -6.45 5.80 7.24
C THR A 170 -6.10 4.89 8.42
N VAL A 171 -6.80 3.75 8.52
CA VAL A 171 -6.45 2.65 9.42
C VAL A 171 -6.38 1.35 8.61
N GLU A 172 -5.26 0.65 8.70
CA GLU A 172 -5.12 -0.68 8.10
C GLU A 172 -5.94 -1.71 8.87
N ALA A 173 -6.98 -2.24 8.21
CA ALA A 173 -7.70 -3.44 8.64
C ALA A 173 -7.23 -4.64 7.79
N GLY A 174 -5.91 -4.76 7.63
CA GLY A 174 -5.24 -5.53 6.58
C GLY A 174 -5.47 -7.05 6.61
N ARG A 175 -6.08 -7.59 7.64
CA ARG A 175 -6.32 -9.03 7.85
C ARG A 175 -7.80 -9.30 8.12
N ALA A 176 -8.45 -10.04 7.24
CA ALA A 176 -9.87 -10.40 7.38
C ALA A 176 -10.19 -11.12 8.70
N ASP A 177 -9.25 -11.94 9.20
CA ASP A 177 -9.37 -12.64 10.49
C ASP A 177 -9.24 -11.74 11.73
N SER A 178 -8.94 -10.46 11.55
CA SER A 178 -8.88 -9.47 12.62
C SER A 178 -10.03 -8.44 12.58
N ILE A 179 -10.87 -8.48 11.56
CA ILE A 179 -11.99 -7.54 11.37
C ILE A 179 -13.25 -8.06 12.06
N THR A 180 -13.85 -7.20 12.86
CA THR A 180 -15.17 -7.44 13.45
C THR A 180 -16.03 -6.18 13.32
N ARG A 181 -17.35 -6.34 13.40
CA ARG A 181 -18.31 -5.23 13.34
C ARG A 181 -18.01 -4.16 14.40
N ASP A 182 -17.71 -4.56 15.63
CA ASP A 182 -17.44 -3.62 16.73
C ASP A 182 -16.13 -2.84 16.51
N LYS A 183 -15.11 -3.46 15.91
CA LYS A 183 -13.89 -2.77 15.52
C LYS A 183 -14.14 -1.75 14.42
N LEU A 184 -14.92 -2.12 13.39
CA LEU A 184 -15.29 -1.20 12.31
C LEU A 184 -16.10 -0.01 12.85
N ARG A 185 -17.03 -0.25 13.78
CA ARG A 185 -17.78 0.82 14.46
C ARG A 185 -16.86 1.74 15.26
N ALA A 186 -15.89 1.18 16.00
CA ALA A 186 -14.90 1.98 16.70
C ALA A 186 -14.12 2.89 15.74
N LEU A 187 -13.70 2.40 14.57
CA LEU A 187 -13.04 3.23 13.56
C LEU A 187 -13.96 4.36 13.05
N LYS A 188 -15.23 4.05 12.75
CA LYS A 188 -16.21 5.05 12.28
C LYS A 188 -16.52 6.10 13.33
N GLU A 189 -16.66 5.71 14.61
CA GLU A 189 -16.92 6.60 15.76
C GLU A 189 -15.89 7.74 15.84
N PHE A 190 -14.62 7.46 15.52
CA PHE A 190 -13.55 8.46 15.54
C PHE A 190 -13.27 9.12 14.17
N GLY A 191 -14.10 8.90 13.18
CA GLY A 191 -14.03 9.59 11.90
C GLY A 191 -12.91 9.08 10.99
N VAL A 192 -12.55 7.80 11.08
CA VAL A 192 -11.66 7.16 10.11
C VAL A 192 -12.33 7.20 8.73
N THR A 193 -11.64 7.78 7.74
CA THR A 193 -12.17 8.03 6.40
C THR A 193 -11.84 6.91 5.42
N ARG A 194 -10.73 6.20 5.64
CA ARG A 194 -10.25 5.11 4.78
C ARG A 194 -9.79 3.92 5.60
N ILE A 195 -10.10 2.73 5.12
CA ILE A 195 -9.54 1.47 5.64
C ILE A 195 -8.96 0.65 4.50
N SER A 196 -8.11 -0.32 4.84
CA SER A 196 -7.66 -1.33 3.89
C SER A 196 -8.10 -2.72 4.33
N VAL A 197 -8.66 -3.49 3.39
CA VAL A 197 -8.97 -4.92 3.56
C VAL A 197 -8.08 -5.68 2.58
N ASN A 198 -6.96 -6.25 3.06
CA ASN A 198 -5.87 -6.71 2.20
C ASN A 198 -5.89 -8.23 2.01
N PRO A 199 -6.47 -8.77 0.93
CA PRO A 199 -6.48 -10.20 0.68
C PRO A 199 -5.08 -10.74 0.34
N GLN A 200 -4.27 -9.96 -0.35
CA GLN A 200 -3.03 -10.30 -1.05
C GLN A 200 -3.26 -11.22 -2.25
N THR A 201 -4.16 -12.17 -2.15
CA THR A 201 -4.66 -13.07 -3.18
C THR A 201 -6.05 -13.57 -2.81
N MET A 202 -6.83 -13.99 -3.80
CA MET A 202 -8.12 -14.66 -3.61
C MET A 202 -8.04 -16.18 -3.94
N ASN A 203 -6.85 -16.77 -3.73
CA ASN A 203 -6.61 -18.20 -3.88
C ASN A 203 -6.34 -18.85 -2.53
N GLN A 204 -7.22 -19.75 -2.10
CA GLN A 204 -7.16 -20.34 -0.76
C GLN A 204 -5.87 -21.13 -0.49
N GLU A 205 -5.37 -21.86 -1.48
CA GLU A 205 -4.14 -22.63 -1.35
C GLU A 205 -2.94 -21.71 -1.09
N THR A 206 -2.86 -20.61 -1.83
CA THR A 206 -1.81 -19.61 -1.65
C THR A 206 -1.92 -18.92 -0.27
N LEU A 207 -3.12 -18.59 0.19
CA LEU A 207 -3.34 -18.05 1.55
C LEU A 207 -2.78 -18.98 2.62
N ASN A 208 -2.97 -20.28 2.46
CA ASN A 208 -2.44 -21.29 3.38
C ASN A 208 -0.90 -21.33 3.35
N ILE A 209 -0.29 -21.31 2.14
CA ILE A 209 1.17 -21.31 1.95
C ILE A 209 1.80 -20.09 2.61
N ILE A 210 1.24 -18.90 2.40
CA ILE A 210 1.79 -17.65 2.95
C ILE A 210 1.46 -17.43 4.43
N GLY A 211 0.78 -18.37 5.08
CA GLY A 211 0.50 -18.36 6.52
C GLY A 211 -0.62 -17.41 6.93
N ARG A 212 -1.53 -17.08 6.01
CA ARG A 212 -2.77 -16.38 6.32
C ARG A 212 -3.86 -17.41 6.64
N ARG A 213 -4.39 -17.36 7.86
CA ARG A 213 -5.31 -18.39 8.36
C ARG A 213 -6.78 -18.12 8.06
N HIS A 214 -7.09 -17.02 7.36
CA HIS A 214 -8.45 -16.72 6.93
C HIS A 214 -8.77 -17.36 5.57
N THR A 215 -10.05 -17.49 5.29
CA THR A 215 -10.54 -17.97 4.00
C THR A 215 -10.85 -16.82 3.05
N VAL A 216 -10.95 -17.13 1.75
CA VAL A 216 -11.41 -16.17 0.74
C VAL A 216 -12.81 -15.64 1.11
N GLY A 217 -13.72 -16.52 1.57
CA GLY A 217 -15.06 -16.09 2.02
C GLY A 217 -15.02 -15.13 3.20
N GLN A 218 -14.06 -15.25 4.10
CA GLN A 218 -13.89 -14.28 5.19
C GLN A 218 -13.40 -12.90 4.67
N VAL A 219 -12.62 -12.85 3.58
CA VAL A 219 -12.25 -11.57 2.94
C VAL A 219 -13.49 -10.89 2.37
N GLU A 220 -14.32 -11.64 1.63
CA GLU A 220 -15.57 -11.15 1.05
C GLU A 220 -16.54 -10.65 2.14
N GLU A 221 -16.66 -11.40 3.22
CA GLU A 221 -17.50 -11.04 4.37
C GLU A 221 -16.98 -9.78 5.08
N ALA A 222 -15.66 -9.69 5.34
CA ALA A 222 -15.05 -8.52 5.96
C ALA A 222 -15.26 -7.25 5.12
N PHE A 223 -15.14 -7.38 3.80
CA PHE A 223 -15.39 -6.28 2.87
C PHE A 223 -16.87 -5.85 2.89
N ARG A 224 -17.80 -6.81 2.81
CA ARG A 224 -19.24 -6.54 2.91
C ARG A 224 -19.59 -5.86 4.24
N LEU A 225 -19.04 -6.38 5.33
CA LEU A 225 -19.25 -5.82 6.66
C LEU A 225 -18.77 -4.37 6.76
N ALA A 226 -17.61 -4.05 6.16
CA ALA A 226 -17.08 -2.69 6.11
C ALA A 226 -18.03 -1.75 5.32
N ARG A 227 -18.58 -2.21 4.20
CA ARG A 227 -19.60 -1.46 3.44
C ARG A 227 -20.87 -1.22 4.26
N GLU A 228 -21.35 -2.23 4.97
CA GLU A 228 -22.53 -2.11 5.86
C GLU A 228 -22.32 -1.09 6.98
N GLU A 229 -21.13 -1.04 7.56
CA GLU A 229 -20.76 -0.03 8.57
C GLU A 229 -20.47 1.35 7.95
N GLY A 230 -20.69 1.53 6.63
CA GLY A 230 -20.66 2.82 5.93
C GLY A 230 -19.27 3.28 5.51
N PHE A 231 -18.29 2.38 5.32
CA PHE A 231 -17.03 2.74 4.69
C PHE A 231 -17.19 2.85 3.18
N THR A 232 -16.90 4.04 2.65
CA THR A 232 -16.97 4.39 1.22
C THR A 232 -15.59 4.56 0.59
N ASN A 233 -14.52 4.35 1.34
CA ASN A 233 -13.15 4.38 0.86
C ASN A 233 -12.41 3.15 1.44
N ILE A 234 -12.48 2.04 0.70
CA ILE A 234 -11.85 0.77 1.06
C ILE A 234 -10.80 0.44 0.01
N ASN A 235 -9.56 0.33 0.47
CA ASN A 235 -8.45 -0.15 -0.34
C ASN A 235 -8.30 -1.66 -0.22
N MET A 236 -7.85 -2.31 -1.28
CA MET A 236 -7.39 -3.70 -1.23
C MET A 236 -5.94 -3.79 -1.73
N ASP A 237 -5.11 -4.57 -1.02
CA ASP A 237 -3.75 -4.86 -1.49
C ASP A 237 -3.67 -6.27 -2.06
N LEU A 238 -3.00 -6.38 -3.21
CA LEU A 238 -2.63 -7.63 -3.86
C LEU A 238 -1.10 -7.76 -3.94
N ILE A 239 -0.62 -9.00 -3.95
CA ILE A 239 0.79 -9.31 -4.20
C ILE A 239 0.86 -10.27 -5.38
N LEU A 240 1.56 -9.88 -6.44
CA LEU A 240 1.86 -10.72 -7.59
C LEU A 240 3.17 -11.47 -7.37
N GLY A 241 3.22 -12.70 -7.84
CA GLY A 241 4.39 -13.57 -7.70
C GLY A 241 4.42 -14.35 -6.39
N LEU A 242 3.30 -14.52 -5.71
CA LEU A 242 3.21 -15.36 -4.52
C LEU A 242 3.52 -16.83 -4.87
N PRO A 243 4.03 -17.61 -3.88
CA PRO A 243 4.38 -19.01 -4.09
C PRO A 243 3.28 -19.85 -4.74
N GLY A 244 3.62 -20.51 -5.84
CA GLY A 244 2.73 -21.41 -6.57
C GLY A 244 1.66 -20.73 -7.44
N GLU A 245 1.61 -19.40 -7.47
CA GLU A 245 0.66 -18.68 -8.32
C GLU A 245 1.13 -18.57 -9.77
N THR A 246 0.21 -18.79 -10.69
CA THR A 246 0.34 -18.59 -12.13
C THR A 246 -0.55 -17.43 -12.58
N LYS A 247 -0.55 -17.11 -13.86
CA LYS A 247 -1.45 -16.08 -14.41
C LYS A 247 -2.93 -16.37 -14.15
N GLU A 248 -3.35 -17.64 -14.21
CA GLU A 248 -4.74 -18.04 -13.97
C GLU A 248 -5.17 -17.79 -12.51
N HIS A 249 -4.21 -17.80 -11.57
CA HIS A 249 -4.46 -17.41 -10.18
C HIS A 249 -4.64 -15.91 -10.05
N VAL A 250 -3.86 -15.12 -10.80
CA VAL A 250 -4.00 -13.66 -10.84
C VAL A 250 -5.34 -13.27 -11.50
N GLU A 251 -5.73 -13.92 -12.58
CA GLU A 251 -7.02 -13.73 -13.25
C GLU A 251 -8.18 -13.97 -12.28
N ARG A 252 -8.20 -15.12 -11.58
CA ARG A 252 -9.23 -15.44 -10.56
C ARG A 252 -9.26 -14.40 -9.44
N THR A 253 -8.09 -13.97 -8.98
CA THR A 253 -7.99 -12.92 -7.95
C THR A 253 -8.60 -11.60 -8.45
N MET A 254 -8.25 -11.18 -9.67
CA MET A 254 -8.78 -9.95 -10.25
C MET A 254 -10.28 -10.01 -10.52
N GLU A 255 -10.81 -11.18 -10.95
CA GLU A 255 -12.25 -11.39 -11.08
C GLU A 255 -12.97 -11.23 -9.75
N ALA A 256 -12.45 -11.83 -8.68
CA ALA A 256 -13.04 -11.72 -7.34
C ALA A 256 -12.99 -10.28 -6.82
N VAL A 257 -11.87 -9.59 -6.96
CA VAL A 257 -11.71 -8.18 -6.56
C VAL A 257 -12.60 -7.26 -7.37
N THR A 258 -12.73 -7.50 -8.68
CA THR A 258 -13.63 -6.72 -9.55
C THR A 258 -15.09 -6.84 -9.12
N ARG A 259 -15.54 -8.04 -8.68
CA ARG A 259 -16.90 -8.21 -8.12
C ARG A 259 -17.10 -7.45 -6.80
N LEU A 260 -16.09 -7.39 -5.95
CA LEU A 260 -16.14 -6.62 -4.70
C LEU A 260 -16.12 -5.12 -4.95
N CYS A 261 -15.47 -4.68 -6.01
CA CYS A 261 -15.37 -3.28 -6.43
C CYS A 261 -14.88 -2.36 -5.29
N PRO A 262 -13.62 -2.51 -4.83
CA PRO A 262 -13.05 -1.58 -3.86
C PRO A 262 -12.90 -0.18 -4.46
N ASP A 263 -12.69 0.83 -3.61
CA ASP A 263 -12.51 2.22 -4.06
C ASP A 263 -11.07 2.49 -4.54
N SER A 264 -10.13 1.70 -4.05
CA SER A 264 -8.74 1.71 -4.51
C SER A 264 -8.11 0.33 -4.42
N LEU A 265 -7.11 0.10 -5.24
CA LEU A 265 -6.36 -1.13 -5.32
C LEU A 265 -4.87 -0.82 -5.30
N THR A 266 -4.10 -1.55 -4.50
CA THR A 266 -2.65 -1.51 -4.53
C THR A 266 -2.12 -2.86 -4.98
N VAL A 267 -1.33 -2.88 -6.03
CA VAL A 267 -0.71 -4.10 -6.59
C VAL A 267 0.78 -4.08 -6.28
N HIS A 268 1.23 -5.03 -5.50
CA HIS A 268 2.62 -5.20 -5.12
C HIS A 268 3.27 -6.31 -5.93
N SER A 269 4.48 -6.08 -6.40
CA SER A 269 5.37 -7.14 -6.90
C SER A 269 6.10 -7.76 -5.70
N LEU A 270 6.02 -9.08 -5.55
CA LEU A 270 6.69 -9.79 -4.45
C LEU A 270 8.18 -9.49 -4.44
N ALA A 271 8.67 -9.00 -3.30
CA ALA A 271 10.08 -8.73 -3.09
C ALA A 271 10.68 -9.75 -2.11
N ILE A 272 11.79 -10.37 -2.51
CA ILE A 272 12.52 -11.30 -1.66
C ILE A 272 13.38 -10.49 -0.69
N LYS A 273 13.00 -10.49 0.59
CA LYS A 273 13.68 -9.75 1.66
C LYS A 273 14.42 -10.71 2.60
N ARG A 274 15.63 -10.36 3.02
CA ARG A 274 16.44 -11.18 3.94
C ARG A 274 15.76 -11.45 5.28
N ALA A 275 14.96 -10.50 5.77
CA ALA A 275 14.25 -10.64 7.04
C ALA A 275 12.96 -11.47 6.95
N SER A 276 12.55 -11.89 5.74
CA SER A 276 11.38 -12.74 5.56
C SER A 276 11.75 -14.21 5.56
N ARG A 277 10.79 -15.07 5.92
CA ARG A 277 10.93 -16.53 5.84
C ARG A 277 10.85 -17.05 4.39
N LEU A 278 10.50 -16.18 3.45
CA LEU A 278 10.38 -16.52 2.04
C LEU A 278 11.70 -17.01 1.44
N SER A 279 12.86 -16.47 1.88
CA SER A 279 14.16 -16.94 1.41
C SER A 279 14.41 -18.40 1.75
N LEU A 280 14.07 -18.84 2.97
CA LEU A 280 14.18 -20.24 3.39
C LEU A 280 13.20 -21.13 2.60
N TRP A 281 11.99 -20.64 2.38
CA TRP A 281 10.99 -21.36 1.57
C TRP A 281 11.47 -21.57 0.12
N ILE A 282 12.14 -20.57 -0.48
CA ILE A 282 12.71 -20.65 -1.83
C ILE A 282 13.86 -21.69 -1.88
N GLU A 283 14.69 -21.77 -0.84
CA GLU A 283 15.75 -22.77 -0.75
C GLU A 283 15.20 -24.20 -0.77
N GLU A 284 14.03 -24.43 -0.19
CA GLU A 284 13.37 -25.73 -0.12
C GLU A 284 12.53 -26.07 -1.37
N ASN A 285 11.88 -25.06 -1.99
CA ASN A 285 10.86 -25.29 -3.03
C ASN A 285 11.27 -24.77 -4.42
N GLY A 286 12.36 -24.01 -4.53
CA GLY A 286 12.86 -23.42 -5.77
C GLY A 286 12.25 -22.04 -6.07
N ILE A 287 13.07 -21.17 -6.66
CA ILE A 287 12.67 -19.82 -7.06
C ILE A 287 11.71 -19.84 -8.28
N GLU A 288 11.74 -20.89 -9.07
CA GLU A 288 10.88 -21.10 -10.22
C GLU A 288 9.39 -21.25 -9.89
N THR A 289 9.08 -21.42 -8.61
CA THR A 289 7.69 -21.44 -8.13
C THR A 289 7.08 -20.03 -7.98
N LEU A 290 7.90 -18.99 -8.15
CA LEU A 290 7.50 -17.59 -8.07
C LEU A 290 7.36 -17.00 -9.48
N HIS A 291 6.13 -16.74 -9.91
CA HIS A 291 5.83 -16.21 -11.24
C HIS A 291 5.29 -14.78 -11.14
N ASN A 292 6.16 -13.80 -11.38
CA ASN A 292 5.75 -12.40 -11.57
C ASN A 292 6.31 -11.93 -12.91
N THR A 293 5.44 -11.65 -13.85
CA THR A 293 5.78 -11.31 -15.23
C THR A 293 5.05 -10.05 -15.67
N ASP A 294 5.45 -9.46 -16.79
CA ASP A 294 4.71 -8.36 -17.40
C ASP A 294 3.25 -8.75 -17.66
N GLU A 295 2.98 -9.99 -18.10
CA GLU A 295 1.63 -10.50 -18.31
C GLU A 295 0.77 -10.46 -17.04
N THR A 296 1.31 -10.84 -15.88
CA THR A 296 0.58 -10.77 -14.59
C THR A 296 0.31 -9.34 -14.17
N MET A 297 1.23 -8.41 -14.46
CA MET A 297 1.02 -6.98 -14.24
C MET A 297 -0.06 -6.41 -15.16
N GLU A 298 -0.10 -6.80 -16.43
CA GLU A 298 -1.13 -6.40 -17.39
C GLU A 298 -2.52 -6.88 -16.94
N ILE A 299 -2.67 -8.14 -16.50
CA ILE A 299 -3.93 -8.67 -15.96
C ILE A 299 -4.43 -7.81 -14.78
N ALA A 300 -3.53 -7.44 -13.88
CA ALA A 300 -3.89 -6.60 -12.74
C ALA A 300 -4.27 -5.18 -13.19
N ALA A 301 -3.53 -4.58 -14.12
CA ALA A 301 -3.82 -3.26 -14.67
C ALA A 301 -5.15 -3.21 -15.43
N GLU A 302 -5.44 -4.23 -16.28
CA GLU A 302 -6.73 -4.37 -16.96
C GLU A 302 -7.90 -4.54 -15.99
N GLY A 303 -7.69 -5.35 -14.93
CA GLY A 303 -8.68 -5.51 -13.86
C GLY A 303 -8.99 -4.20 -13.15
N ALA A 304 -7.98 -3.40 -12.81
CA ALA A 304 -8.14 -2.07 -12.25
C ALA A 304 -8.86 -1.11 -13.23
N ALA A 305 -8.49 -1.15 -14.52
CA ALA A 305 -9.14 -0.36 -15.56
C ALA A 305 -10.63 -0.71 -15.72
N ARG A 306 -11.02 -2.00 -15.62
CA ARG A 306 -12.45 -2.42 -15.62
C ARG A 306 -13.24 -1.84 -14.46
N MET A 307 -12.58 -1.55 -13.34
CA MET A 307 -13.17 -0.83 -12.19
C MET A 307 -13.08 0.70 -12.33
N ASN A 308 -12.68 1.21 -13.51
CA ASN A 308 -12.45 2.64 -13.79
C ASN A 308 -11.39 3.30 -12.88
N MET A 309 -10.46 2.50 -12.37
CA MET A 309 -9.33 2.99 -11.57
C MET A 309 -8.22 3.56 -12.47
N LYS A 310 -7.50 4.53 -11.94
CA LYS A 310 -6.34 5.13 -12.61
C LYS A 310 -5.15 5.14 -11.66
N PRO A 311 -3.94 4.76 -12.12
CA PRO A 311 -2.77 4.74 -11.27
C PRO A 311 -2.46 6.17 -10.80
N TYR A 312 -2.23 6.35 -9.50
CA TYR A 312 -1.87 7.64 -8.89
C TYR A 312 -0.59 7.58 -8.07
N TYR A 313 -0.03 6.39 -7.89
CA TYR A 313 1.14 6.13 -7.08
C TYR A 313 1.95 4.98 -7.65
N LEU A 314 3.27 5.14 -7.69
CA LEU A 314 4.18 4.11 -8.19
C LEU A 314 5.50 4.16 -7.45
N TYR A 315 5.99 2.99 -7.05
CA TYR A 315 7.35 2.85 -6.55
C TYR A 315 7.95 1.51 -6.94
N ARG A 316 9.28 1.44 -6.92
CA ARG A 316 10.02 0.22 -7.19
C ARG A 316 10.72 -0.26 -5.93
N GLN A 317 10.85 -1.57 -5.78
CA GLN A 317 11.63 -2.17 -4.70
C GLN A 317 12.81 -2.95 -5.27
N LYS A 318 13.92 -3.00 -4.51
CA LYS A 318 14.99 -3.94 -4.80
C LYS A 318 14.57 -5.35 -4.40
N GLY A 319 14.94 -6.34 -5.24
CA GLY A 319 14.64 -7.75 -4.98
C GLY A 319 13.26 -8.22 -5.43
N THR A 320 12.54 -7.44 -6.25
CA THR A 320 11.38 -7.93 -6.99
C THR A 320 11.81 -8.79 -8.17
N LEU A 321 11.00 -9.78 -8.50
CA LEU A 321 11.19 -10.55 -9.73
C LEU A 321 11.05 -9.62 -10.94
N GLN A 322 11.92 -9.78 -11.94
CA GLN A 322 11.96 -8.98 -13.17
C GLN A 322 12.02 -7.45 -12.97
N ASN A 323 12.30 -6.98 -11.75
CA ASN A 323 12.44 -5.56 -11.44
C ASN A 323 11.16 -4.72 -11.69
N LEU A 324 9.99 -5.36 -11.51
CA LEU A 324 8.68 -4.75 -11.70
C LEU A 324 8.33 -3.77 -10.58
N GLU A 325 7.43 -2.86 -10.90
CA GLU A 325 6.94 -1.83 -10.00
C GLU A 325 5.81 -2.31 -9.08
N ASN A 326 5.47 -1.46 -8.12
CA ASN A 326 4.28 -1.51 -7.30
C ASN A 326 3.43 -0.29 -7.65
N THR A 327 2.13 -0.48 -7.84
CA THR A 327 1.22 0.57 -8.32
C THR A 327 -0.04 0.63 -7.45
N GLY A 328 -0.46 1.84 -7.11
CA GLY A 328 -1.71 2.12 -6.41
C GLY A 328 -2.59 3.08 -7.19
#